data_95c58b17719b1cb35e1eb8ee716e041c
#
_entry.id   95c58b17719b1cb35e1eb8ee716e041c
#
_cell.length_a   1.000
_cell.length_b   1.000
_cell.length_c   1.000
_cell.angle_alpha   90.00
_cell.angle_beta   90.00
_cell.angle_gamma   90.00
#
_symmetry.space_group_name_H-M   'P 1'
#
loop_
_entity.id
_entity.type
_entity.pdbx_description
1 polymer ?
#
loop_
_entity_poly.entity_id
_entity_poly.type
_entity_poly.pdbx_seq_one_letter_code
_entity_poly.pdbx_strand_id
1 'polypeptide(L)'
;MSLMIEGGRRLSGDLTVQGAKNSVLPILAACILSGDVCVLQRCPHLEDVDTSIDILRHLGCAVRWNGPDLEVDSSTLTRWDIPDRLMRRMRSSVVFLGAILARCGQAELSYPGGCAIGARPIDLHLSALRTLGACIREEGGRLDCTASGLAGAEIVLSIPSVGATENAMLAAIGAKGVTTVSCLLYTSPSPRDRTRSR
;
A
#
# COMPACT_ATOMS: atom_id res chain seq x y z
N MET A 1 1.47 11.35 -30.35
CA MET A 1 0.22 10.58 -30.43
C MET A 1 -0.91 11.51 -30.05
N SER A 2 -1.90 11.74 -30.90
CA SER A 2 -3.04 12.61 -30.62
C SER A 2 -4.31 11.77 -30.42
N LEU A 3 -5.13 12.13 -29.43
CA LEU A 3 -6.43 11.53 -29.19
C LEU A 3 -7.51 12.47 -29.76
N MET A 4 -8.36 11.96 -30.63
CA MET A 4 -9.52 12.68 -31.15
C MET A 4 -10.79 12.11 -30.48
N ILE A 5 -11.61 12.97 -29.90
CA ILE A 5 -12.83 12.58 -29.19
C ILE A 5 -14.01 13.27 -29.87
N GLU A 6 -14.94 12.48 -30.38
CA GLU A 6 -16.22 12.95 -30.92
C GLU A 6 -17.33 12.69 -29.90
N GLY A 7 -17.91 13.74 -29.36
CA GLY A 7 -18.96 13.69 -28.35
C GLY A 7 -20.38 13.66 -28.96
N GLY A 8 -21.41 13.85 -28.09
CA GLY A 8 -22.81 14.02 -28.50
C GLY A 8 -23.62 12.73 -28.66
N ARG A 9 -23.04 11.56 -28.46
CA ARG A 9 -23.78 10.29 -28.48
C ARG A 9 -24.29 9.91 -27.09
N ARG A 10 -25.56 9.54 -26.99
CA ARG A 10 -26.15 9.01 -25.75
C ARG A 10 -25.62 7.59 -25.54
N LEU A 11 -25.02 7.35 -24.39
CA LEU A 11 -24.59 6.02 -23.98
C LEU A 11 -25.72 5.30 -23.26
N SER A 12 -25.94 4.01 -23.59
CA SER A 12 -26.88 3.12 -22.92
C SER A 12 -26.30 1.71 -22.91
N GLY A 13 -26.53 0.97 -21.83
CA GLY A 13 -26.02 -0.40 -21.65
C GLY A 13 -25.66 -0.68 -20.19
N ASP A 14 -25.40 -1.94 -19.90
CA ASP A 14 -24.95 -2.43 -18.61
C ASP A 14 -23.44 -2.61 -18.59
N LEU A 15 -22.79 -2.15 -17.53
CA LEU A 15 -21.37 -2.26 -17.32
C LEU A 15 -21.08 -2.90 -15.96
N THR A 16 -20.33 -3.98 -15.97
CA THR A 16 -19.80 -4.54 -14.71
C THR A 16 -18.52 -3.81 -14.31
N VAL A 17 -18.55 -3.15 -13.17
CA VAL A 17 -17.39 -2.42 -12.63
C VAL A 17 -16.37 -3.40 -12.08
N GLN A 18 -15.11 -3.24 -12.48
CA GLN A 18 -13.99 -4.01 -11.94
C GLN A 18 -13.59 -3.53 -10.54
N GLY A 19 -12.79 -4.34 -9.83
CA GLY A 19 -12.19 -3.94 -8.56
C GLY A 19 -11.33 -2.67 -8.69
N ALA A 20 -11.33 -1.84 -7.64
CA ALA A 20 -10.63 -0.56 -7.65
C ALA A 20 -9.12 -0.75 -7.45
N LYS A 21 -8.30 -0.20 -8.36
CA LYS A 21 -6.83 -0.20 -8.29
C LYS A 21 -6.31 0.27 -6.94
N ASN A 22 -6.79 1.42 -6.48
CA ASN A 22 -6.27 2.06 -5.27
C ASN A 22 -6.65 1.32 -3.98
N SER A 23 -7.66 0.45 -4.04
CA SER A 23 -8.03 -0.39 -2.90
C SER A 23 -7.25 -1.70 -2.87
N VAL A 24 -7.00 -2.31 -4.02
CA VAL A 24 -6.35 -3.63 -4.08
C VAL A 24 -4.90 -3.58 -3.65
N LEU A 25 -4.16 -2.49 -3.91
CA LEU A 25 -2.73 -2.40 -3.61
C LEU A 25 -2.44 -2.47 -2.09
N PRO A 26 -3.09 -1.65 -1.23
CA PRO A 26 -2.89 -1.78 0.21
C PRO A 26 -3.45 -3.10 0.78
N ILE A 27 -4.49 -3.69 0.18
CA ILE A 27 -4.99 -5.02 0.57
C ILE A 27 -3.95 -6.10 0.27
N LEU A 28 -3.26 -6.05 -0.87
CA LEU A 28 -2.17 -6.96 -1.19
C LEU A 28 -1.02 -6.84 -0.20
N ALA A 29 -0.66 -5.63 0.21
CA ALA A 29 0.32 -5.43 1.27
C ALA A 29 -0.17 -5.98 2.62
N ALA A 30 -1.47 -5.83 2.94
CA ALA A 30 -2.07 -6.35 4.16
C ALA A 30 -2.04 -7.90 4.24
N CYS A 31 -2.04 -8.61 3.11
CA CYS A 31 -1.91 -10.08 3.10
C CYS A 31 -0.65 -10.58 3.81
N ILE A 32 0.42 -9.77 3.85
CA ILE A 32 1.66 -10.11 4.58
C ILE A 32 1.39 -10.31 6.08
N LEU A 33 0.43 -9.57 6.63
CA LEU A 33 0.14 -9.55 8.07
C LEU A 33 -0.64 -10.76 8.54
N SER A 34 -1.37 -11.44 7.65
CA SER A 34 -2.20 -12.60 8.04
C SER A 34 -1.37 -13.78 8.53
N GLY A 35 -0.22 -14.04 7.91
CA GLY A 35 0.58 -15.25 8.15
C GLY A 35 -0.09 -16.53 7.66
N ASP A 36 -1.12 -16.43 6.82
CA ASP A 36 -1.97 -17.49 6.33
C ASP A 36 -2.43 -17.18 4.90
N VAL A 37 -3.32 -17.99 4.36
CA VAL A 37 -3.90 -17.81 3.02
C VAL A 37 -4.99 -16.75 3.04
N CYS A 38 -4.85 -15.77 2.15
CA CYS A 38 -5.84 -14.75 1.85
C CYS A 38 -6.37 -14.93 0.43
N VAL A 39 -7.67 -14.80 0.22
CA VAL A 39 -8.30 -14.84 -1.10
C VAL A 39 -8.94 -13.51 -1.42
N LEU A 40 -8.42 -12.83 -2.43
CA LEU A 40 -8.97 -11.58 -2.95
C LEU A 40 -9.93 -11.90 -4.11
N GLN A 41 -11.22 -11.81 -3.84
CA GLN A 41 -12.25 -12.09 -4.85
C GLN A 41 -12.31 -11.00 -5.91
N ARG A 42 -12.43 -11.40 -7.18
CA ARG A 42 -12.53 -10.50 -8.33
C ARG A 42 -11.41 -9.44 -8.35
N CYS A 43 -10.18 -9.90 -8.11
CA CYS A 43 -9.00 -9.04 -8.15
C CYS A 43 -8.78 -8.51 -9.57
N PRO A 44 -8.61 -7.20 -9.78
CA PRO A 44 -8.42 -6.65 -11.11
C PRO A 44 -7.04 -7.01 -11.68
N HIS A 45 -6.99 -7.34 -12.97
CA HIS A 45 -5.73 -7.54 -13.70
C HIS A 45 -5.17 -6.19 -14.13
N LEU A 46 -4.17 -5.69 -13.41
CA LEU A 46 -3.52 -4.40 -13.63
C LEU A 46 -2.01 -4.54 -13.47
N GLU A 47 -1.23 -3.75 -14.17
CA GLU A 47 0.24 -3.76 -14.08
C GLU A 47 0.76 -3.53 -12.64
N ASP A 48 0.10 -2.65 -11.88
CA ASP A 48 0.46 -2.42 -10.48
C ASP A 48 0.14 -3.62 -9.57
N VAL A 49 -0.92 -4.39 -9.91
CA VAL A 49 -1.24 -5.66 -9.23
C VAL A 49 -0.18 -6.70 -9.54
N ASP A 50 0.23 -6.82 -10.81
CA ASP A 50 1.31 -7.73 -11.21
C ASP A 50 2.63 -7.37 -10.51
N THR A 51 2.93 -6.09 -10.39
CA THR A 51 4.11 -5.62 -9.64
C THR A 51 4.00 -5.97 -8.15
N SER A 52 2.82 -5.83 -7.55
CA SER A 52 2.58 -6.22 -6.15
C SER A 52 2.72 -7.74 -5.96
N ILE A 53 2.25 -8.54 -6.92
CA ILE A 53 2.43 -9.99 -6.93
C ILE A 53 3.93 -10.35 -7.00
N ASP A 54 4.70 -9.66 -7.84
CA ASP A 54 6.15 -9.87 -7.94
C ASP A 54 6.85 -9.51 -6.61
N ILE A 55 6.41 -8.46 -5.92
CA ILE A 55 6.92 -8.11 -4.58
C ILE A 55 6.58 -9.23 -3.58
N LEU A 56 5.33 -9.68 -3.52
CA LEU A 56 4.90 -10.74 -2.60
C LEU A 56 5.69 -12.04 -2.85
N ARG A 57 5.88 -12.43 -4.10
CA ARG A 57 6.69 -13.61 -4.48
C ARG A 57 8.15 -13.43 -4.08
N HIS A 58 8.73 -12.23 -4.26
CA HIS A 58 10.09 -11.95 -3.82
C HIS A 58 10.23 -12.07 -2.30
N LEU A 59 9.22 -11.66 -1.55
CA LEU A 59 9.20 -11.79 -0.08
C LEU A 59 9.03 -13.24 0.37
N GLY A 60 8.72 -14.18 -0.54
CA GLY A 60 8.56 -15.59 -0.26
C GLY A 60 7.11 -16.04 -0.14
N CYS A 61 6.13 -15.18 -0.41
CA CYS A 61 4.73 -15.58 -0.44
C CYS A 61 4.41 -16.43 -1.67
N ALA A 62 3.57 -17.46 -1.52
CA ALA A 62 3.02 -18.16 -2.66
C ALA A 62 1.79 -17.40 -3.18
N VAL A 63 1.80 -17.05 -4.46
CA VAL A 63 0.72 -16.26 -5.08
C VAL A 63 0.25 -16.93 -6.35
N ARG A 64 -1.05 -17.19 -6.45
CA ARG A 64 -1.68 -17.83 -7.60
C ARG A 64 -3.03 -17.20 -7.95
N TRP A 65 -3.32 -17.15 -9.25
CA TRP A 65 -4.65 -16.84 -9.75
C TRP A 65 -5.54 -18.09 -9.75
N ASN A 66 -6.77 -17.94 -9.30
CA ASN A 66 -7.82 -18.94 -9.41
C ASN A 66 -9.04 -18.30 -10.10
N GLY A 67 -9.06 -18.37 -11.43
CA GLY A 67 -10.02 -17.61 -12.22
C GLY A 67 -9.88 -16.09 -11.98
N PRO A 68 -10.96 -15.41 -11.56
CA PRO A 68 -10.91 -13.97 -11.26
C PRO A 68 -10.34 -13.66 -9.88
N ASP A 69 -10.09 -14.65 -9.06
CA ASP A 69 -9.65 -14.49 -7.68
C ASP A 69 -8.15 -14.68 -7.55
N LEU A 70 -7.53 -13.89 -6.68
CA LEU A 70 -6.12 -13.99 -6.37
C LEU A 70 -5.93 -14.56 -4.96
N GLU A 71 -5.21 -15.65 -4.87
CA GLU A 71 -4.84 -16.28 -3.62
C GLU A 71 -3.40 -15.92 -3.25
N VAL A 72 -3.19 -15.47 -2.00
CA VAL A 72 -1.90 -15.08 -1.45
C VAL A 72 -1.69 -15.85 -0.15
N ASP A 73 -0.71 -16.73 -0.13
CA ASP A 73 -0.25 -17.43 1.07
C ASP A 73 1.00 -16.76 1.61
N SER A 74 0.89 -16.09 2.75
CA SER A 74 1.99 -15.40 3.42
C SER A 74 2.63 -16.20 4.56
N SER A 75 2.20 -17.46 4.78
CA SER A 75 2.83 -18.36 5.75
C SER A 75 4.27 -18.69 5.40
N THR A 76 4.59 -18.66 4.12
CA THR A 76 5.92 -18.98 3.54
C THR A 76 6.84 -17.78 3.40
N LEU A 77 6.48 -16.62 3.96
CA LEU A 77 7.29 -15.40 3.91
C LEU A 77 8.64 -15.61 4.60
N THR A 78 9.74 -15.31 3.89
CA THR A 78 11.12 -15.52 4.35
C THR A 78 12.02 -14.32 4.20
N ARG A 79 11.58 -13.27 3.50
CA ARG A 79 12.36 -12.08 3.19
C ARG A 79 11.66 -10.81 3.65
N TRP A 80 12.44 -9.76 3.86
CA TRP A 80 11.99 -8.43 4.29
C TRP A 80 12.51 -7.29 3.41
N ASP A 81 13.20 -7.63 2.30
CA ASP A 81 13.75 -6.66 1.36
C ASP A 81 12.91 -6.56 0.09
N ILE A 82 12.81 -5.37 -0.49
CA ILE A 82 12.25 -5.18 -1.82
C ILE A 82 13.34 -4.62 -2.74
N PRO A 83 13.73 -5.35 -3.81
CA PRO A 83 14.80 -4.92 -4.70
C PRO A 83 14.40 -3.66 -5.48
N ASP A 84 15.39 -2.82 -5.77
CA ASP A 84 15.25 -1.52 -6.46
C ASP A 84 14.44 -1.63 -7.76
N ARG A 85 14.65 -2.68 -8.54
CA ARG A 85 13.90 -2.92 -9.78
C ARG A 85 12.39 -3.03 -9.58
N LEU A 86 11.90 -3.54 -8.44
CA LEU A 86 10.48 -3.64 -8.11
C LEU A 86 9.97 -2.34 -7.50
N MET A 87 10.78 -1.68 -6.65
CA MET A 87 10.43 -0.39 -6.08
C MET A 87 10.21 0.69 -7.16
N ARG A 88 10.99 0.63 -8.25
CA ARG A 88 10.89 1.61 -9.35
C ARG A 88 9.72 1.37 -10.30
N ARG A 89 9.16 0.18 -10.36
CA ARG A 89 8.03 -0.13 -11.26
C ARG A 89 6.71 0.48 -10.81
N MET A 90 6.54 0.61 -9.49
CA MET A 90 5.30 1.10 -8.91
C MET A 90 5.60 2.07 -7.77
N ARG A 91 5.03 3.27 -7.85
CA ARG A 91 5.23 4.26 -6.80
C ARG A 91 4.63 3.84 -5.44
N SER A 92 3.44 3.24 -5.46
CA SER A 92 2.76 2.75 -4.25
C SER A 92 3.46 1.56 -3.59
N SER A 93 4.59 1.08 -4.14
CA SER A 93 5.40 0.02 -3.52
C SER A 93 5.83 0.35 -2.08
N VAL A 94 5.94 1.64 -1.73
CA VAL A 94 6.24 2.06 -0.36
C VAL A 94 5.19 1.62 0.67
N VAL A 95 3.97 1.30 0.27
CA VAL A 95 2.92 0.84 1.19
C VAL A 95 3.26 -0.50 1.83
N PHE A 96 4.09 -1.31 1.18
CA PHE A 96 4.58 -2.57 1.71
C PHE A 96 5.48 -2.41 2.94
N LEU A 97 6.12 -1.24 3.12
CA LEU A 97 7.06 -0.99 4.21
C LEU A 97 6.43 -1.23 5.59
N GLY A 98 5.25 -0.67 5.84
CA GLY A 98 4.55 -0.83 7.12
C GLY A 98 4.18 -2.29 7.43
N ALA A 99 3.68 -3.01 6.41
CA ALA A 99 3.32 -4.42 6.55
C ALA A 99 4.56 -5.31 6.80
N ILE A 100 5.65 -5.10 6.06
CA ILE A 100 6.90 -5.86 6.24
C ILE A 100 7.47 -5.58 7.63
N LEU A 101 7.54 -4.31 8.04
CA LEU A 101 8.09 -3.92 9.33
C LEU A 101 7.27 -4.51 10.48
N ALA A 102 5.94 -4.49 10.40
CA ALA A 102 5.05 -5.07 11.40
C ALA A 102 5.20 -6.60 11.50
N ARG A 103 5.38 -7.28 10.36
CA ARG A 103 5.48 -8.73 10.29
C ARG A 103 6.86 -9.26 10.65
N CYS A 104 7.93 -8.60 10.16
CA CYS A 104 9.31 -9.08 10.23
C CYS A 104 10.16 -8.34 11.28
N GLY A 105 9.71 -7.21 11.81
CA GLY A 105 10.53 -6.35 12.67
C GLY A 105 11.66 -5.62 11.95
N GLN A 106 11.80 -5.84 10.65
CA GLN A 106 12.82 -5.21 9.81
C GLN A 106 12.32 -5.12 8.36
N ALA A 107 12.80 -4.11 7.62
CA ALA A 107 12.50 -3.93 6.21
C ALA A 107 13.66 -3.20 5.53
N GLU A 108 14.02 -3.62 4.32
CA GLU A 108 15.02 -2.97 3.48
C GLU A 108 14.43 -2.69 2.10
N LEU A 109 14.46 -1.43 1.66
CA LEU A 109 13.97 -1.04 0.35
C LEU A 109 14.65 0.23 -0.15
N SER A 110 14.61 0.45 -1.45
CA SER A 110 15.02 1.74 -2.03
C SER A 110 13.84 2.72 -2.08
N TYR A 111 14.14 3.99 -2.34
CA TYR A 111 13.09 4.95 -2.62
C TYR A 111 12.24 4.51 -3.82
N PRO A 112 10.91 4.67 -3.75
CA PRO A 112 10.03 4.30 -4.86
C PRO A 112 10.37 5.12 -6.10
N GLY A 113 10.16 4.54 -7.27
CA GLY A 113 10.38 5.19 -8.55
C GLY A 113 9.62 6.51 -8.68
N GLY A 114 10.21 7.47 -9.38
CA GLY A 114 9.57 8.74 -9.67
C GLY A 114 8.39 8.55 -10.62
N CYS A 115 7.32 9.29 -10.38
CA CYS A 115 6.27 9.48 -11.38
C CYS A 115 6.68 10.63 -12.32
N ALA A 116 6.35 10.55 -13.60
CA ALA A 116 6.57 11.63 -14.58
C ALA A 116 5.91 12.97 -14.19
N ILE A 117 5.03 12.96 -13.19
CA ILE A 117 4.29 14.11 -12.68
C ILE A 117 5.07 14.90 -11.60
N GLY A 118 6.20 14.39 -11.09
CA GLY A 118 7.07 15.08 -10.11
C GLY A 118 7.46 14.26 -8.89
N ALA A 119 8.40 14.81 -8.11
CA ALA A 119 8.85 14.23 -6.86
C ALA A 119 7.70 14.26 -5.84
N ARG A 120 7.40 13.11 -5.27
CA ARG A 120 6.45 13.02 -4.16
C ARG A 120 7.18 12.38 -2.99
N PRO A 121 7.52 13.15 -1.99
CA PRO A 121 8.28 12.68 -0.84
C PRO A 121 7.51 11.60 -0.08
N ILE A 122 8.24 10.70 0.58
CA ILE A 122 7.71 9.63 1.44
C ILE A 122 7.90 9.95 2.92
N ASP A 123 8.28 11.18 3.22
CA ASP A 123 8.56 11.68 4.57
C ASP A 123 7.41 11.45 5.56
N LEU A 124 6.15 11.61 5.10
CA LEU A 124 4.98 11.32 5.94
C LEU A 124 4.88 9.83 6.30
N HIS A 125 5.22 8.94 5.37
CA HIS A 125 5.27 7.50 5.65
C HIS A 125 6.33 7.20 6.71
N LEU A 126 7.55 7.73 6.52
CA LEU A 126 8.66 7.50 7.44
C LEU A 126 8.40 8.12 8.82
N SER A 127 7.83 9.33 8.86
CA SER A 127 7.44 9.99 10.11
C SER A 127 6.42 9.18 10.90
N ALA A 128 5.38 8.66 10.23
CA ALA A 128 4.37 7.82 10.88
C ALA A 128 4.98 6.53 11.47
N LEU A 129 5.88 5.87 10.74
CA LEU A 129 6.54 4.66 11.22
C LEU A 129 7.52 4.95 12.37
N ARG A 130 8.24 6.07 12.33
CA ARG A 130 9.09 6.52 13.45
C ARG A 130 8.27 6.80 14.71
N THR A 131 7.09 7.38 14.56
CA THR A 131 6.17 7.62 15.67
C THR A 131 5.72 6.30 16.35
N LEU A 132 5.58 5.23 15.57
CA LEU A 132 5.31 3.88 16.08
C LEU A 132 6.54 3.18 16.71
N GLY A 133 7.72 3.82 16.69
CA GLY A 133 8.94 3.29 17.29
C GLY A 133 9.91 2.62 16.29
N ALA A 134 9.70 2.79 14.98
CA ALA A 134 10.64 2.29 13.99
C ALA A 134 11.92 3.14 13.96
N CYS A 135 13.06 2.49 13.91
CA CYS A 135 14.36 3.10 13.59
C CYS A 135 14.56 3.02 12.07
N ILE A 136 14.69 4.15 11.41
CA ILE A 136 14.83 4.24 9.95
C ILE A 136 16.12 5.00 9.62
N ARG A 137 17.02 4.32 8.93
CA ARG A 137 18.25 4.88 8.37
C ARG A 137 18.07 5.09 6.88
N GLU A 138 18.50 6.24 6.41
CA GLU A 138 18.40 6.68 5.02
C GLU A 138 19.80 6.92 4.49
N GLU A 139 20.30 6.05 3.64
CA GLU A 139 21.65 6.15 3.09
C GLU A 139 21.69 5.70 1.63
N GLY A 140 22.29 6.51 0.77
CA GLY A 140 22.50 6.16 -0.64
C GLY A 140 21.23 5.84 -1.42
N GLY A 141 20.08 6.40 -1.04
CA GLY A 141 18.78 6.12 -1.68
C GLY A 141 18.13 4.80 -1.21
N ARG A 142 18.65 4.22 -0.12
CA ARG A 142 18.11 3.02 0.54
C ARG A 142 17.52 3.39 1.88
N LEU A 143 16.56 2.60 2.31
CA LEU A 143 15.89 2.67 3.59
C LEU A 143 16.15 1.36 4.32
N ASP A 144 16.86 1.44 5.44
CA ASP A 144 17.03 0.34 6.39
C ASP A 144 16.16 0.62 7.60
N CYS A 145 15.15 -0.19 7.80
CA CYS A 145 14.15 -0.01 8.83
C CYS A 145 14.19 -1.18 9.81
N THR A 146 14.20 -0.89 11.10
CA THR A 146 14.13 -1.90 12.16
C THR A 146 13.16 -1.48 13.24
N ALA A 147 12.51 -2.46 13.87
CA ALA A 147 11.68 -2.23 15.05
C ALA A 147 11.86 -3.41 16.02
N SER A 148 12.27 -3.13 17.24
CA SER A 148 12.32 -4.12 18.33
C SER A 148 10.92 -4.46 18.89
N GLY A 149 9.92 -3.77 18.41
CA GLY A 149 8.49 -3.86 18.71
C GLY A 149 7.85 -2.51 18.43
N LEU A 150 6.81 -2.52 17.60
CA LEU A 150 6.02 -1.31 17.36
C LEU A 150 5.09 -1.05 18.55
N ALA A 151 4.92 0.20 18.93
CA ALA A 151 4.04 0.63 20.01
C ALA A 151 2.95 1.57 19.49
N GLY A 152 1.74 1.44 20.03
CA GLY A 152 0.64 2.33 19.71
C GLY A 152 0.97 3.77 20.05
N ALA A 153 0.59 4.69 19.17
CA ALA A 153 0.92 6.10 19.29
C ALA A 153 -0.15 6.98 18.62
N GLU A 154 -0.12 8.26 18.94
CA GLU A 154 -0.88 9.26 18.21
C GLU A 154 -0.06 9.75 17.01
N ILE A 155 -0.54 9.48 15.81
CA ILE A 155 0.08 9.91 14.55
C ILE A 155 -0.72 11.07 13.97
N VAL A 156 -0.09 12.22 13.87
CA VAL A 156 -0.68 13.42 13.27
C VAL A 156 0.05 13.72 11.96
N LEU A 157 -0.64 13.54 10.84
CA LEU A 157 -0.06 13.89 9.53
C LEU A 157 -0.17 15.41 9.31
N SER A 158 0.90 16.04 8.86
CA SER A 158 0.94 17.49 8.58
C SER A 158 0.03 17.90 7.43
N ILE A 159 -0.19 16.99 6.49
CA ILE A 159 -1.16 17.13 5.38
C ILE A 159 -1.85 15.79 5.15
N PRO A 160 -3.10 15.78 4.62
CA PRO A 160 -3.79 14.53 4.27
C PRO A 160 -3.01 13.72 3.24
N SER A 161 -2.73 12.45 3.56
CA SER A 161 -2.03 11.52 2.69
C SER A 161 -2.61 10.12 2.80
N VAL A 162 -3.28 9.65 1.74
CA VAL A 162 -3.87 8.31 1.70
C VAL A 162 -2.79 7.24 1.91
N GLY A 163 -1.70 7.31 1.15
CA GLY A 163 -0.65 6.29 1.23
C GLY A 163 0.07 6.26 2.58
N ALA A 164 0.34 7.42 3.19
CA ALA A 164 0.95 7.46 4.53
C ALA A 164 0.00 6.89 5.59
N THR A 165 -1.30 7.14 5.45
CA THR A 165 -2.34 6.56 6.30
C THR A 165 -2.38 5.04 6.18
N GLU A 166 -2.46 4.53 4.96
CA GLU A 166 -2.47 3.08 4.69
C GLU A 166 -1.24 2.41 5.30
N ASN A 167 -0.07 3.00 5.10
CA ASN A 167 1.19 2.49 5.63
C ASN A 167 1.23 2.52 7.17
N ALA A 168 0.76 3.61 7.78
CA ALA A 168 0.63 3.74 9.23
C ALA A 168 -0.35 2.69 9.81
N MET A 169 -1.50 2.49 9.16
CA MET A 169 -2.48 1.49 9.56
C MET A 169 -1.90 0.07 9.50
N LEU A 170 -1.22 -0.29 8.40
CA LEU A 170 -0.58 -1.59 8.24
C LEU A 170 0.47 -1.85 9.32
N ALA A 171 1.28 -0.86 9.64
CA ALA A 171 2.27 -0.97 10.71
C ALA A 171 1.61 -1.05 12.11
N ALA A 172 0.54 -0.29 12.34
CA ALA A 172 -0.18 -0.26 13.60
C ALA A 172 -0.84 -1.59 13.96
N ILE A 173 -1.17 -2.45 12.98
CA ILE A 173 -1.69 -3.80 13.23
C ILE A 173 -0.68 -4.64 14.02
N GLY A 174 0.63 -4.45 13.80
CA GLY A 174 1.68 -5.13 14.56
C GLY A 174 2.11 -4.39 15.84
N ALA A 175 1.54 -3.23 16.14
CA ALA A 175 1.90 -2.43 17.30
C ALA A 175 1.17 -2.87 18.57
N LYS A 176 1.85 -2.78 19.71
CA LYS A 176 1.23 -3.02 21.03
C LYS A 176 0.54 -1.75 21.52
N GLY A 177 -0.72 -1.84 21.90
CA GLY A 177 -1.52 -0.72 22.40
C GLY A 177 -2.42 -0.10 21.35
N VAL A 178 -2.88 1.12 21.58
CA VAL A 178 -3.81 1.84 20.69
C VAL A 178 -3.05 2.82 19.81
N THR A 179 -3.34 2.82 18.52
CA THR A 179 -2.84 3.82 17.58
C THR A 179 -3.99 4.69 17.10
N THR A 180 -3.81 5.98 17.17
CA THR A 180 -4.72 6.97 16.59
C THR A 180 -4.03 7.68 15.45
N VAL A 181 -4.67 7.76 14.28
CA VAL A 181 -4.14 8.48 13.13
C VAL A 181 -5.07 9.64 12.80
N SER A 182 -4.55 10.85 12.82
CA SER A 182 -5.27 12.10 12.57
C SER A 182 -4.82 12.78 11.27
N CYS A 183 -5.62 13.74 10.79
CA CYS A 183 -5.40 14.43 9.52
C CYS A 183 -5.52 13.52 8.30
N LEU A 184 -6.53 12.66 8.35
CA LEU A 184 -6.82 11.67 7.33
C LEU A 184 -7.80 12.18 6.28
N LEU A 185 -8.35 11.44 5.64
CA LEU A 185 -9.40 11.16 4.66
C LEU A 185 -10.67 12.07 4.69
N TYR A 186 -10.67 13.19 5.38
CA TYR A 186 -11.78 14.15 5.29
C TYR A 186 -11.99 14.70 3.87
N THR A 187 -11.07 14.42 2.95
CA THR A 187 -11.13 14.84 1.55
C THR A 187 -11.78 13.83 0.61
N SER A 188 -12.05 12.60 1.06
CA SER A 188 -12.79 11.61 0.28
C SER A 188 -14.18 11.43 0.87
N PRO A 189 -15.21 12.17 0.38
CA PRO A 189 -16.57 12.02 0.87
C PRO A 189 -17.03 10.58 0.63
N SER A 190 -17.37 9.88 1.71
CA SER A 190 -18.03 8.60 1.60
C SER A 190 -19.42 8.79 0.99
N PRO A 191 -19.92 7.87 0.15
CA PRO A 191 -21.31 7.89 -0.27
C PRO A 191 -22.32 7.90 0.89
N ARG A 192 -21.87 7.59 2.11
CA ARG A 192 -22.66 7.66 3.34
C ARG A 192 -22.72 9.07 3.93
N ASP A 193 -21.82 9.97 3.53
CA ASP A 193 -21.78 11.37 4.00
C ASP A 193 -22.71 12.29 3.21
N ARG A 194 -23.83 11.76 2.70
CA ARG A 194 -24.83 12.47 1.87
C ARG A 194 -25.40 13.76 2.46
N THR A 195 -25.18 14.01 3.73
CA THR A 195 -25.66 15.21 4.41
C THR A 195 -24.76 16.44 4.24
N ARG A 196 -23.60 16.34 3.59
CA ARG A 196 -22.64 17.45 3.42
C ARG A 196 -22.46 17.95 1.99
N SER A 197 -23.18 17.42 1.00
CA SER A 197 -23.18 17.95 -0.36
C SER A 197 -24.42 18.80 -0.59
N ARG A 198 -24.43 20.00 -0.04
CA ARG A 198 -25.24 21.14 -0.48
C ARG A 198 -24.42 22.41 -0.37
#